data_6992e4a5da7398b4ebc91225efc5c1bc
#
_entry.id   6992e4a5da7398b4ebc91225efc5c1bc
#
_cell.length_a   1.000
_cell.length_b   1.000
_cell.length_c   1.000
_cell.angle_alpha   90.00
_cell.angle_beta   90.00
_cell.angle_gamma   90.00
#
_symmetry.space_group_name_H-M   'P 1'
#
loop_
_entity.id
_entity.type
_entity.pdbx_description
1 polymer ?
#
loop_
_entity_poly.entity_id
_entity_poly.type
_entity_poly.pdbx_seq_one_letter_code
_entity_poly.pdbx_strand_id
1 'polypeptide(L)'
;MTITTTTLTRAAGLSAVAAGVLFIGVQIKHPQLDADFVTTTEWTVRQSAKALMAVLSLVGITGMYLRQVRQTGVLGLLGYVVFGVGYLIIMSIELIAAVVLPAIVHSDPGYVMDVLAVATGGQAAGDIGLMQPLNLVAGFTYLGGGLLFGIALFRARVLARWAAALLAVGTLASAAIPLFPQINQRLFAIPTAVALIGLGYSLWREQRTRSTGTVAVTPLDPAGRK
;
A
#
# COMPACT_ATOMS: atom_id res chain seq x y z
N MET A 1 -23.51 16.88 8.13
CA MET A 1 -22.97 15.51 8.03
C MET A 1 -22.16 15.25 9.27
N THR A 2 -22.50 14.25 10.09
CA THR A 2 -21.71 13.87 11.26
C THR A 2 -20.64 12.84 10.84
N ILE A 3 -19.39 13.14 11.15
CA ILE A 3 -18.28 12.20 10.95
C ILE A 3 -18.35 11.17 12.08
N THR A 4 -18.51 9.90 11.73
CA THR A 4 -18.57 8.79 12.68
C THR A 4 -17.39 7.82 12.43
N THR A 5 -17.04 7.03 13.45
CA THR A 5 -16.03 5.98 13.33
C THR A 5 -16.35 5.01 12.18
N THR A 6 -17.63 4.69 12.00
CA THR A 6 -18.10 3.84 10.88
C THR A 6 -17.81 4.48 9.53
N THR A 7 -18.06 5.78 9.38
CA THR A 7 -17.79 6.50 8.12
C THR A 7 -16.29 6.52 7.81
N LEU A 8 -15.45 6.79 8.82
CA LEU A 8 -13.99 6.78 8.66
C LEU A 8 -13.46 5.40 8.29
N THR A 9 -13.94 4.35 8.95
CA THR A 9 -13.53 2.97 8.64
C THR A 9 -13.95 2.55 7.23
N ARG A 10 -15.14 2.98 6.78
CA ARG A 10 -15.59 2.75 5.39
C ARG A 10 -14.72 3.50 4.38
N ALA A 11 -14.38 4.76 4.66
CA ALA A 11 -13.49 5.53 3.81
C ALA A 11 -12.10 4.89 3.71
N ALA A 12 -11.55 4.39 4.83
CA ALA A 12 -10.30 3.65 4.84
C ALA A 12 -10.37 2.36 3.99
N GLY A 13 -11.49 1.63 4.04
CA GLY A 13 -11.72 0.47 3.18
C GLY A 13 -11.69 0.84 1.69
N LEU A 14 -12.38 1.92 1.30
CA LEU A 14 -12.38 2.41 -0.07
C LEU A 14 -10.99 2.93 -0.49
N SER A 15 -10.24 3.57 0.41
CA SER A 15 -8.85 3.98 0.16
C SER A 15 -7.97 2.78 -0.17
N ALA A 16 -8.09 1.67 0.57
CA ALA A 16 -7.35 0.45 0.27
C ALA A 16 -7.72 -0.14 -1.10
N VAL A 17 -9.01 -0.13 -1.46
CA VAL A 17 -9.45 -0.55 -2.80
C VAL A 17 -8.83 0.34 -3.88
N ALA A 18 -8.92 1.66 -3.72
CA ALA A 18 -8.34 2.61 -4.66
C ALA A 18 -6.81 2.46 -4.77
N ALA A 19 -6.11 2.23 -3.65
CA ALA A 19 -4.68 1.94 -3.64
C ALA A 19 -4.35 0.69 -4.47
N GLY A 20 -5.09 -0.40 -4.29
CA GLY A 20 -4.87 -1.62 -5.05
C GLY A 20 -5.15 -1.46 -6.55
N VAL A 21 -6.20 -0.72 -6.92
CA VAL A 21 -6.50 -0.39 -8.32
C VAL A 21 -5.39 0.45 -8.95
N LEU A 22 -4.93 1.50 -8.25
CA LEU A 22 -3.79 2.30 -8.71
C LEU A 22 -2.53 1.45 -8.83
N PHE A 23 -2.29 0.53 -7.88
CA PHE A 23 -1.13 -0.35 -7.92
C PHE A 23 -1.11 -1.19 -9.21
N ILE A 24 -2.25 -1.77 -9.61
CA ILE A 24 -2.37 -2.46 -10.90
C ILE A 24 -2.18 -1.47 -12.06
N GLY A 25 -2.86 -0.33 -12.01
CA GLY A 25 -2.85 0.67 -13.09
C GLY A 25 -1.46 1.17 -13.46
N VAL A 26 -0.63 1.48 -12.47
CA VAL A 26 0.75 1.97 -12.70
C VAL A 26 1.68 0.90 -13.27
N GLN A 27 1.31 -0.38 -13.23
CA GLN A 27 2.11 -1.46 -13.82
C GLN A 27 1.78 -1.73 -15.29
N ILE A 28 0.62 -1.27 -15.78
CA ILE A 28 0.20 -1.50 -17.17
C ILE A 28 1.12 -0.74 -18.11
N LYS A 29 1.69 -1.46 -19.11
CA LYS A 29 2.58 -0.88 -20.13
C LYS A 29 3.66 0.04 -19.52
N HIS A 30 4.27 -0.40 -18.42
CA HIS A 30 5.31 0.40 -17.78
C HIS A 30 6.57 0.43 -18.65
N PRO A 31 7.05 1.62 -19.07
CA PRO A 31 8.27 1.75 -19.86
C PRO A 31 9.51 1.28 -19.10
N GLN A 32 10.61 1.11 -19.82
CA GLN A 32 11.93 0.95 -19.20
C GLN A 32 12.30 2.22 -18.43
N LEU A 33 13.03 2.04 -17.35
CA LEU A 33 13.50 3.15 -16.52
C LEU A 33 14.83 3.63 -17.06
N ASP A 34 14.82 4.75 -17.76
CA ASP A 34 15.98 5.44 -18.30
C ASP A 34 15.85 6.96 -18.19
N ALA A 35 16.92 7.68 -18.53
CA ALA A 35 16.94 9.14 -18.43
C ALA A 35 15.93 9.81 -19.37
N ASP A 36 15.69 9.24 -20.56
CA ASP A 36 14.75 9.79 -21.54
C ASP A 36 13.32 9.70 -21.01
N PHE A 37 12.96 8.57 -20.38
CA PHE A 37 11.64 8.41 -19.77
C PHE A 37 11.42 9.39 -18.61
N VAL A 38 12.45 9.67 -17.80
CA VAL A 38 12.38 10.65 -16.69
C VAL A 38 11.94 12.03 -17.15
N THR A 39 12.28 12.44 -18.38
CA THR A 39 11.89 13.74 -18.93
C THR A 39 10.43 13.85 -19.37
N THR A 40 9.70 12.73 -19.40
CA THR A 40 8.33 12.69 -19.93
C THR A 40 7.27 13.06 -18.88
N THR A 41 6.15 13.62 -19.35
CA THR A 41 4.97 13.83 -18.51
C THR A 41 4.44 12.51 -17.94
N GLU A 42 4.56 11.41 -18.69
CA GLU A 42 4.14 10.09 -18.25
C GLU A 42 4.91 9.64 -17.00
N TRP A 43 6.21 9.90 -16.93
CA TRP A 43 7.01 9.67 -15.73
C TRP A 43 6.41 10.37 -14.51
N THR A 44 6.26 11.69 -14.58
CA THR A 44 5.74 12.50 -13.47
C THR A 44 4.35 12.03 -13.01
N VAL A 45 3.45 11.73 -13.96
CA VAL A 45 2.12 11.20 -13.65
C VAL A 45 2.20 9.85 -12.95
N ARG A 46 3.03 8.92 -13.43
CA ARG A 46 3.18 7.59 -12.83
C ARG A 46 3.78 7.64 -11.42
N GLN A 47 4.83 8.44 -11.21
CA GLN A 47 5.46 8.55 -9.89
C GLN A 47 4.52 9.26 -8.90
N SER A 48 3.81 10.30 -9.33
CA SER A 48 2.77 10.94 -8.51
C SER A 48 1.62 9.98 -8.17
N ALA A 49 1.21 9.13 -9.11
CA ALA A 49 0.19 8.09 -8.86
C ALA A 49 0.67 7.04 -7.84
N LYS A 50 1.96 6.65 -7.88
CA LYS A 50 2.56 5.75 -6.89
C LYS A 50 2.65 6.41 -5.50
N ALA A 51 3.00 7.69 -5.42
CA ALA A 51 2.97 8.44 -4.16
C ALA A 51 1.55 8.49 -3.58
N LEU A 52 0.54 8.80 -4.40
CA LEU A 52 -0.86 8.77 -3.99
C LEU A 52 -1.30 7.37 -3.55
N MET A 53 -0.90 6.33 -4.27
CA MET A 53 -1.14 4.94 -3.89
C MET A 53 -0.58 4.62 -2.50
N ALA A 54 0.62 5.10 -2.16
CA ALA A 54 1.21 4.90 -0.85
C ALA A 54 0.39 5.59 0.25
N VAL A 55 -0.08 6.82 0.03
CA VAL A 55 -0.98 7.54 0.96
C VAL A 55 -2.28 6.76 1.17
N LEU A 56 -2.92 6.34 0.10
CA LEU A 56 -4.17 5.57 0.17
C LEU A 56 -3.97 4.22 0.86
N SER A 57 -2.82 3.56 0.64
CA SER A 57 -2.44 2.33 1.35
C SER A 57 -2.30 2.58 2.85
N LEU A 58 -1.63 3.66 3.26
CA LEU A 58 -1.48 4.06 4.68
C LEU A 58 -2.84 4.26 5.34
N VAL A 59 -3.75 5.00 4.71
CA VAL A 59 -5.12 5.17 5.20
C VAL A 59 -5.83 3.83 5.32
N GLY A 60 -5.69 2.97 4.31
CA GLY A 60 -6.29 1.64 4.26
C GLY A 60 -5.80 0.72 5.38
N ILE A 61 -4.48 0.55 5.52
CA ILE A 61 -3.91 -0.32 6.57
C ILE A 61 -4.20 0.21 7.97
N THR A 62 -4.25 1.54 8.15
CA THR A 62 -4.67 2.17 9.41
C THR A 62 -6.10 1.77 9.77
N GLY A 63 -7.03 1.88 8.84
CA GLY A 63 -8.42 1.45 9.08
C GLY A 63 -8.54 -0.05 9.37
N MET A 64 -7.78 -0.90 8.65
CA MET A 64 -7.73 -2.34 8.91
C MET A 64 -7.19 -2.64 10.31
N TYR A 65 -6.13 -1.97 10.73
CA TYR A 65 -5.54 -2.15 12.06
C TYR A 65 -6.51 -1.69 13.16
N LEU A 66 -7.02 -0.46 13.09
CA LEU A 66 -7.94 0.10 14.08
C LEU A 66 -9.21 -0.74 14.25
N ARG A 67 -9.68 -1.38 13.16
CA ARG A 67 -10.86 -2.25 13.20
C ARG A 67 -10.66 -3.50 14.05
N GLN A 68 -9.44 -3.98 14.21
CA GLN A 68 -9.15 -5.26 14.84
C GLN A 68 -7.91 -5.24 15.78
N VAL A 69 -7.66 -4.08 16.41
CA VAL A 69 -6.54 -3.89 17.35
C VAL A 69 -6.48 -4.99 18.41
N ARG A 70 -7.63 -5.32 19.00
CA ARG A 70 -7.69 -6.33 20.07
C ARG A 70 -7.40 -7.74 19.58
N GLN A 71 -7.82 -8.08 18.35
CA GLN A 71 -7.67 -9.41 17.77
C GLN A 71 -6.27 -9.64 17.20
N THR A 72 -5.62 -8.60 16.72
CA THR A 72 -4.28 -8.69 16.12
C THR A 72 -3.15 -8.62 17.15
N GLY A 73 -3.40 -8.00 18.31
CA GLY A 73 -2.43 -7.88 19.41
C GLY A 73 -1.12 -7.20 18.99
N VAL A 74 -0.03 -7.57 19.67
CA VAL A 74 1.31 -7.00 19.43
C VAL A 74 1.81 -7.28 18.01
N LEU A 75 1.54 -8.46 17.45
CA LEU A 75 1.95 -8.80 16.09
C LEU A 75 1.32 -7.85 15.07
N GLY A 76 0.03 -7.51 15.25
CA GLY A 76 -0.66 -6.56 14.39
C GLY A 76 -0.11 -5.14 14.52
N LEU A 77 0.24 -4.71 15.72
CA LEU A 77 0.88 -3.41 15.95
C LEU A 77 2.23 -3.32 15.24
N LEU A 78 3.10 -4.29 15.46
CA LEU A 78 4.43 -4.33 14.84
C LEU A 78 4.32 -4.36 13.31
N GLY A 79 3.47 -5.26 12.78
CA GLY A 79 3.24 -5.34 11.33
C GLY A 79 2.71 -4.03 10.75
N TYR A 80 1.73 -3.41 11.42
CA TYR A 80 1.16 -2.12 11.00
C TYR A 80 2.21 -1.00 10.99
N VAL A 81 2.99 -0.85 12.07
CA VAL A 81 4.01 0.20 12.19
C VAL A 81 5.12 0.01 11.16
N VAL A 82 5.66 -1.20 11.04
CA VAL A 82 6.75 -1.50 10.10
C VAL A 82 6.27 -1.32 8.65
N PHE A 83 5.07 -1.81 8.32
CA PHE A 83 4.52 -1.66 6.98
C PHE A 83 4.18 -0.20 6.66
N GLY A 84 3.69 0.55 7.66
CA GLY A 84 3.43 1.99 7.55
C GLY A 84 4.70 2.79 7.29
N VAL A 85 5.80 2.48 8.00
CA VAL A 85 7.11 3.09 7.74
C VAL A 85 7.56 2.80 6.31
N GLY A 86 7.39 1.56 5.83
CA GLY A 86 7.69 1.20 4.44
C GLY A 86 6.94 2.08 3.44
N TYR A 87 5.64 2.24 3.60
CA TYR A 87 4.84 3.11 2.72
C TYR A 87 5.22 4.59 2.81
N LEU A 88 5.57 5.10 3.99
CA LEU A 88 6.05 6.48 4.15
C LEU A 88 7.34 6.71 3.38
N ILE A 89 8.30 5.79 3.47
CA ILE A 89 9.56 5.89 2.73
C ILE A 89 9.31 5.77 1.22
N ILE A 90 8.50 4.80 0.78
CA ILE A 90 8.10 4.66 -0.63
C ILE A 90 7.46 5.95 -1.14
N MET A 91 6.52 6.53 -0.40
CA MET A 91 5.91 7.81 -0.77
C MET A 91 6.95 8.91 -0.97
N SER A 92 7.94 9.00 -0.07
CA SER A 92 9.01 10.01 -0.15
C SER A 92 9.89 9.79 -1.38
N ILE A 93 10.28 8.55 -1.66
CA ILE A 93 11.07 8.19 -2.85
C ILE A 93 10.30 8.52 -4.13
N GLU A 94 9.01 8.17 -4.22
CA GLU A 94 8.21 8.44 -5.40
C GLU A 94 7.94 9.95 -5.61
N LEU A 95 7.84 10.75 -4.55
CA LEU A 95 7.76 12.21 -4.65
C LEU A 95 9.08 12.81 -5.14
N ILE A 96 10.22 12.34 -4.63
CA ILE A 96 11.53 12.75 -5.14
C ILE A 96 11.66 12.37 -6.61
N ALA A 97 11.27 11.15 -6.97
CA ALA A 97 11.29 10.69 -8.36
C ALA A 97 10.38 11.53 -9.28
N ALA A 98 9.20 11.95 -8.79
CA ALA A 98 8.26 12.74 -9.58
C ALA A 98 8.73 14.19 -9.81
N VAL A 99 9.40 14.79 -8.82
CA VAL A 99 9.67 16.24 -8.81
C VAL A 99 11.14 16.55 -9.03
N VAL A 100 12.04 15.83 -8.38
CA VAL A 100 13.47 16.15 -8.36
C VAL A 100 14.19 15.56 -9.56
N LEU A 101 13.97 14.27 -9.87
CA LEU A 101 14.72 13.62 -10.95
C LEU A 101 14.52 14.29 -12.31
N PRO A 102 13.31 14.71 -12.73
CA PRO A 102 13.15 15.47 -13.97
C PRO A 102 13.89 16.81 -13.98
N ALA A 103 14.04 17.46 -12.82
CA ALA A 103 14.71 18.74 -12.73
C ALA A 103 16.24 18.65 -12.88
N ILE A 104 16.83 17.49 -12.51
CA ILE A 104 18.29 17.32 -12.49
C ILE A 104 18.82 16.40 -13.61
N VAL A 105 17.95 15.72 -14.34
CA VAL A 105 18.37 14.70 -15.35
C VAL A 105 19.32 15.25 -16.42
N HIS A 106 19.19 16.52 -16.78
CA HIS A 106 20.08 17.15 -17.77
C HIS A 106 21.39 17.65 -17.18
N SER A 107 21.42 18.01 -15.89
CA SER A 107 22.63 18.51 -15.22
C SER A 107 23.46 17.38 -14.61
N ASP A 108 22.82 16.31 -14.14
CA ASP A 108 23.48 15.14 -13.57
C ASP A 108 22.78 13.85 -13.97
N PRO A 109 22.92 13.43 -15.23
CA PRO A 109 22.32 12.18 -15.72
C PRO A 109 22.89 10.94 -15.01
N GLY A 110 24.15 10.99 -14.55
CA GLY A 110 24.79 9.90 -13.81
C GLY A 110 24.07 9.61 -12.50
N TYR A 111 23.82 10.64 -11.69
CA TYR A 111 23.04 10.52 -10.45
C TYR A 111 21.64 9.91 -10.71
N VAL A 112 20.95 10.40 -11.74
CA VAL A 112 19.61 9.92 -12.07
C VAL A 112 19.64 8.44 -12.45
N MET A 113 20.59 8.02 -13.30
CA MET A 113 20.72 6.60 -13.70
C MET A 113 21.05 5.70 -12.51
N ASP A 114 21.88 6.15 -11.57
CA ASP A 114 22.20 5.41 -10.35
C ASP A 114 20.98 5.25 -9.43
N VAL A 115 20.16 6.30 -9.27
CA VAL A 115 18.91 6.22 -8.53
C VAL A 115 17.94 5.22 -9.19
N LEU A 116 17.83 5.23 -10.52
CA LEU A 116 16.99 4.26 -11.26
C LEU A 116 17.52 2.83 -11.14
N ALA A 117 18.84 2.64 -11.14
CA ALA A 117 19.46 1.32 -10.95
C ALA A 117 19.09 0.76 -9.57
N VAL A 118 19.23 1.57 -8.51
CA VAL A 118 18.87 1.17 -7.14
C VAL A 118 17.37 0.88 -7.01
N ALA A 119 16.51 1.66 -7.65
CA ALA A 119 15.05 1.44 -7.66
C ALA A 119 14.63 0.12 -8.32
N THR A 120 15.50 -0.45 -9.17
CA THR A 120 15.27 -1.74 -9.83
C THR A 120 16.04 -2.91 -9.18
N GLY A 121 16.64 -2.68 -8.01
CA GLY A 121 17.38 -3.70 -7.25
C GLY A 121 18.86 -3.81 -7.62
N GLY A 122 19.38 -2.90 -8.45
CA GLY A 122 20.81 -2.75 -8.75
C GLY A 122 21.55 -1.96 -7.68
N GLN A 123 22.78 -1.56 -8.00
CA GLN A 123 23.62 -0.71 -7.15
C GLN A 123 24.00 0.57 -7.88
N ALA A 124 24.15 1.66 -7.13
CA ALA A 124 24.70 2.89 -7.66
C ALA A 124 26.18 2.72 -7.96
N ALA A 125 26.66 3.31 -9.07
CA ALA A 125 28.08 3.37 -9.39
C ALA A 125 28.77 4.57 -8.73
N GLY A 126 28.02 5.68 -8.56
CA GLY A 126 28.45 6.89 -7.89
C GLY A 126 27.81 7.10 -6.51
N ASP A 127 28.07 8.26 -5.92
CA ASP A 127 27.47 8.64 -4.65
C ASP A 127 26.08 9.27 -4.88
N ILE A 128 25.03 8.57 -4.42
CA ILE A 128 23.64 9.03 -4.43
C ILE A 128 23.15 9.38 -3.02
N GLY A 129 24.05 9.55 -2.06
CA GLY A 129 23.73 9.89 -0.68
C GLY A 129 22.84 8.84 -0.02
N LEU A 130 21.79 9.28 0.64
CA LEU A 130 20.89 8.40 1.39
C LEU A 130 19.87 7.63 0.51
N MET A 131 19.85 7.82 -0.80
CA MET A 131 18.84 7.17 -1.65
C MET A 131 18.99 5.64 -1.64
N GLN A 132 20.22 5.11 -1.64
CA GLN A 132 20.45 3.67 -1.59
C GLN A 132 20.02 3.04 -0.24
N PRO A 133 20.45 3.52 0.94
CA PRO A 133 19.97 2.98 2.21
C PRO A 133 18.46 3.19 2.40
N LEU A 134 17.86 4.28 1.92
CA LEU A 134 16.41 4.46 1.98
C LEU A 134 15.65 3.40 1.18
N ASN A 135 16.12 3.07 -0.02
CA ASN A 135 15.53 1.99 -0.83
C ASN A 135 15.63 0.63 -0.11
N LEU A 136 16.77 0.32 0.51
CA LEU A 136 16.94 -0.90 1.31
C LEU A 136 15.97 -0.95 2.48
N VAL A 137 15.88 0.12 3.26
CA VAL A 137 14.96 0.21 4.41
C VAL A 137 13.51 0.12 3.94
N ALA A 138 13.14 0.79 2.84
CA ALA A 138 11.82 0.66 2.23
C ALA A 138 11.51 -0.79 1.87
N GLY A 139 12.44 -1.49 1.23
CA GLY A 139 12.29 -2.90 0.87
C GLY A 139 12.05 -3.79 2.10
N PHE A 140 12.94 -3.73 3.09
CA PHE A 140 12.82 -4.56 4.31
C PHE A 140 11.56 -4.26 5.10
N THR A 141 11.20 -2.99 5.26
CA THR A 141 9.99 -2.59 6.00
C THR A 141 8.71 -2.94 5.24
N TYR A 142 8.72 -2.84 3.93
CA TYR A 142 7.59 -3.26 3.10
C TYR A 142 7.40 -4.78 3.14
N LEU A 143 8.46 -5.57 2.91
CA LEU A 143 8.41 -7.03 2.91
C LEU A 143 8.06 -7.57 4.30
N GLY A 144 8.82 -7.17 5.32
CA GLY A 144 8.64 -7.65 6.70
C GLY A 144 7.34 -7.15 7.30
N GLY A 145 7.02 -5.88 7.11
CA GLY A 145 5.77 -5.28 7.61
C GLY A 145 4.53 -5.90 6.98
N GLY A 146 4.52 -6.07 5.65
CA GLY A 146 3.41 -6.69 4.94
C GLY A 146 3.22 -8.16 5.32
N LEU A 147 4.31 -8.92 5.49
CA LEU A 147 4.25 -10.29 6.00
C LEU A 147 3.64 -10.34 7.41
N LEU A 148 4.18 -9.58 8.36
CA LEU A 148 3.72 -9.58 9.76
C LEU A 148 2.26 -9.11 9.86
N PHE A 149 1.92 -8.04 9.14
CA PHE A 149 0.57 -7.50 9.13
C PHE A 149 -0.42 -8.48 8.49
N GLY A 150 -0.06 -9.07 7.35
CA GLY A 150 -0.87 -10.09 6.67
C GLY A 150 -1.14 -11.31 7.57
N ILE A 151 -0.12 -11.82 8.26
CA ILE A 151 -0.27 -12.92 9.23
C ILE A 151 -1.19 -12.51 10.39
N ALA A 152 -1.02 -11.30 10.93
CA ALA A 152 -1.85 -10.80 12.03
C ALA A 152 -3.33 -10.69 11.61
N LEU A 153 -3.61 -10.13 10.43
CA LEU A 153 -4.97 -10.06 9.87
C LEU A 153 -5.57 -11.45 9.62
N PHE A 154 -4.77 -12.37 9.10
CA PHE A 154 -5.20 -13.76 8.85
C PHE A 154 -5.60 -14.48 10.14
N ARG A 155 -4.81 -14.28 11.21
CA ARG A 155 -5.07 -14.87 12.53
C ARG A 155 -6.27 -14.26 13.24
N ALA A 156 -6.47 -12.95 13.06
CA ALA A 156 -7.58 -12.20 13.66
C ALA A 156 -8.97 -12.65 13.15
N ARG A 157 -9.06 -13.18 11.92
CA ARG A 157 -10.30 -13.71 11.30
C ARG A 157 -11.46 -12.70 11.22
N VAL A 158 -11.16 -11.42 11.22
CA VAL A 158 -12.17 -10.34 11.13
C VAL A 158 -12.41 -9.98 9.66
N LEU A 159 -11.33 -9.76 8.90
CA LEU A 159 -11.40 -9.46 7.48
C LEU A 159 -11.19 -10.73 6.63
N ALA A 160 -11.36 -10.60 5.32
CA ALA A 160 -11.22 -11.69 4.36
C ALA A 160 -9.85 -12.40 4.50
N ARG A 161 -9.85 -13.63 5.00
CA ARG A 161 -8.63 -14.40 5.29
C ARG A 161 -7.78 -14.66 4.05
N TRP A 162 -8.42 -14.95 2.91
CA TRP A 162 -7.69 -15.18 1.66
C TRP A 162 -6.88 -13.95 1.26
N ALA A 163 -7.46 -12.74 1.42
CA ALA A 163 -6.78 -11.50 1.08
C ALA A 163 -5.65 -11.17 2.08
N ALA A 164 -5.84 -11.52 3.37
CA ALA A 164 -4.77 -11.39 4.37
C ALA A 164 -3.59 -12.33 4.09
N ALA A 165 -3.86 -13.59 3.71
CA ALA A 165 -2.83 -14.53 3.28
C ALA A 165 -2.13 -14.05 2.01
N LEU A 166 -2.91 -13.53 1.04
CA LEU A 166 -2.37 -12.98 -0.20
C LEU A 166 -1.51 -11.74 0.06
N LEU A 167 -1.84 -10.91 1.06
CA LEU A 167 -0.99 -9.78 1.48
C LEU A 167 0.38 -10.27 1.97
N ALA A 168 0.39 -11.26 2.87
CA ALA A 168 1.62 -11.81 3.42
C ALA A 168 2.52 -12.43 2.33
N VAL A 169 1.94 -13.23 1.45
CA VAL A 169 2.68 -13.89 0.37
C VAL A 169 3.06 -12.91 -0.74
N GLY A 170 2.14 -12.00 -1.10
CA GLY A 170 2.34 -11.03 -2.18
C GLY A 170 3.45 -10.03 -1.88
N THR A 171 3.54 -9.57 -0.63
CA THR A 171 4.66 -8.70 -0.23
C THR A 171 5.99 -9.44 -0.31
N LEU A 172 6.07 -10.69 0.16
CA LEU A 172 7.28 -11.51 0.03
C LEU A 172 7.64 -11.80 -1.42
N ALA A 173 6.65 -12.02 -2.30
CA ALA A 173 6.89 -12.25 -3.72
C ALA A 173 7.63 -11.07 -4.36
N SER A 174 7.46 -9.85 -3.83
CA SER A 174 8.20 -8.67 -4.30
C SER A 174 9.71 -8.77 -4.09
N ALA A 175 10.20 -9.64 -3.20
CA ALA A 175 11.64 -9.92 -3.06
C ALA A 175 12.24 -10.59 -4.30
N ALA A 176 11.41 -11.18 -5.16
CA ALA A 176 11.85 -11.77 -6.42
C ALA A 176 12.07 -10.73 -7.54
N ILE A 177 11.65 -9.47 -7.34
CA ILE A 177 11.78 -8.42 -8.36
C ILE A 177 13.18 -8.31 -8.96
N PRO A 178 14.28 -8.26 -8.19
CA PRO A 178 15.62 -8.14 -8.75
C PRO A 178 16.08 -9.36 -9.57
N LEU A 179 15.39 -10.50 -9.45
CA LEU A 179 15.77 -11.75 -10.09
C LEU A 179 15.25 -11.89 -11.54
N PHE A 180 14.37 -10.98 -11.96
CA PHE A 180 13.69 -11.07 -13.25
C PHE A 180 13.90 -9.80 -14.08
N PRO A 181 13.85 -9.89 -15.44
CA PRO A 181 13.85 -8.74 -16.32
C PRO A 181 12.72 -7.77 -15.98
N GLN A 182 12.92 -6.48 -16.18
CA GLN A 182 11.98 -5.41 -15.76
C GLN A 182 10.53 -5.65 -16.21
N ILE A 183 10.30 -6.21 -17.38
CA ILE A 183 8.95 -6.51 -17.89
C ILE A 183 8.21 -7.54 -17.02
N ASN A 184 8.93 -8.52 -16.47
CA ASN A 184 8.35 -9.58 -15.62
C ASN A 184 8.20 -9.16 -14.16
N GLN A 185 8.98 -8.19 -13.69
CA GLN A 185 8.91 -7.67 -12.31
C GLN A 185 7.53 -7.14 -11.97
N ARG A 186 6.83 -6.59 -12.95
CA ARG A 186 5.51 -5.96 -12.77
C ARG A 186 4.44 -6.94 -12.30
N LEU A 187 4.58 -8.22 -12.62
CA LEU A 187 3.64 -9.27 -12.19
C LEU A 187 3.67 -9.50 -10.68
N PHE A 188 4.82 -9.30 -10.03
CA PHE A 188 4.97 -9.50 -8.58
C PHE A 188 4.25 -8.44 -7.72
N ALA A 189 3.83 -7.33 -8.31
CA ALA A 189 3.02 -6.31 -7.64
C ALA A 189 1.53 -6.70 -7.55
N ILE A 190 1.03 -7.52 -8.47
CA ILE A 190 -0.39 -7.86 -8.60
C ILE A 190 -0.95 -8.55 -7.36
N PRO A 191 -0.29 -9.55 -6.73
CA PRO A 191 -0.82 -10.21 -5.55
C PRO A 191 -1.11 -9.25 -4.39
N THR A 192 -0.18 -8.32 -4.12
CA THR A 192 -0.37 -7.29 -3.07
C THR A 192 -1.51 -6.34 -3.42
N ALA A 193 -1.61 -5.93 -4.68
CA ALA A 193 -2.69 -5.05 -5.14
C ALA A 193 -4.07 -5.72 -4.96
N VAL A 194 -4.21 -6.98 -5.36
CA VAL A 194 -5.43 -7.78 -5.18
C VAL A 194 -5.74 -7.98 -3.70
N ALA A 195 -4.72 -8.18 -2.86
CA ALA A 195 -4.88 -8.29 -1.42
C ALA A 195 -5.45 -7.00 -0.81
N LEU A 196 -4.92 -5.83 -1.20
CA LEU A 196 -5.44 -4.53 -0.75
C LEU A 196 -6.89 -4.31 -1.18
N ILE A 197 -7.25 -4.66 -2.41
CA ILE A 197 -8.63 -4.59 -2.90
C ILE A 197 -9.53 -5.50 -2.06
N GLY A 198 -9.14 -6.76 -1.85
CA GLY A 198 -9.93 -7.73 -1.11
C GLY A 198 -10.13 -7.35 0.36
N LEU A 199 -9.07 -6.92 1.04
CA LEU A 199 -9.13 -6.45 2.43
C LEU A 199 -9.93 -5.15 2.55
N GLY A 200 -9.72 -4.21 1.64
CA GLY A 200 -10.44 -2.94 1.62
C GLY A 200 -11.94 -3.13 1.41
N TYR A 201 -12.32 -3.97 0.46
CA TYR A 201 -13.72 -4.33 0.21
C TYR A 201 -14.35 -5.05 1.41
N SER A 202 -13.61 -6.00 2.04
CA SER A 202 -14.05 -6.69 3.24
C SER A 202 -14.32 -5.71 4.39
N LEU A 203 -13.41 -4.75 4.61
CA LEU A 203 -13.55 -3.71 5.63
C LEU A 203 -14.77 -2.82 5.37
N TRP A 204 -14.95 -2.38 4.13
CA TRP A 204 -16.08 -1.54 3.72
C TRP A 204 -17.43 -2.27 3.87
N ARG A 205 -17.51 -3.54 3.44
CA ARG A 205 -18.72 -4.37 3.51
C ARG A 205 -19.14 -4.64 4.95
N GLU A 206 -18.21 -4.98 5.83
CA GLU A 206 -18.49 -5.26 7.24
C GLU A 206 -19.15 -4.08 7.94
N GLN A 207 -18.72 -2.87 7.66
CA GLN A 207 -19.31 -1.65 8.22
C GLN A 207 -20.70 -1.33 7.67
N ARG A 208 -21.01 -1.73 6.45
CA ARG A 208 -22.39 -1.61 5.90
C ARG A 208 -23.38 -2.48 6.67
N THR A 209 -23.01 -3.73 6.92
CA THR A 209 -23.90 -4.70 7.60
C THR A 209 -24.20 -4.25 9.04
N ARG A 210 -23.24 -3.66 9.73
CA ARG A 210 -23.44 -3.12 11.10
C ARG A 210 -24.38 -1.93 11.13
N SER A 211 -24.29 -1.00 10.19
CA SER A 211 -25.14 0.18 10.14
C SER A 211 -26.61 -0.17 9.83
N THR A 212 -26.87 -1.25 9.12
CA THR A 212 -28.23 -1.70 8.80
C THR A 212 -28.87 -2.47 9.97
N GLY A 213 -28.07 -3.18 10.76
CA GLY A 213 -28.56 -3.93 11.94
C GLY A 213 -28.97 -3.08 13.15
N THR A 214 -28.45 -1.83 13.24
CA THR A 214 -28.77 -0.93 14.37
C THR A 214 -30.14 -0.26 14.23
N VAL A 215 -30.79 -0.32 13.07
CA VAL A 215 -32.11 0.30 12.80
C VAL A 215 -33.29 -0.62 13.17
N ALA A 216 -33.03 -1.88 13.46
CA ALA A 216 -34.07 -2.90 13.73
C ALA A 216 -34.28 -3.20 15.21
N VAL A 217 -34.16 -2.22 16.11
CA VAL A 217 -34.71 -2.31 17.47
C VAL A 217 -36.12 -1.76 17.44
N THR A 218 -37.09 -2.65 17.25
CA THR A 218 -38.49 -2.36 17.43
C THR A 218 -38.70 -1.82 18.85
N PRO A 219 -39.37 -0.67 19.05
CA PRO A 219 -39.74 -0.22 20.38
C PRO A 219 -40.66 -1.28 20.99
N LEU A 220 -40.31 -1.78 22.18
CA LEU A 220 -41.23 -2.56 23.01
C LEU A 220 -42.46 -1.68 23.27
N ASP A 221 -43.60 -2.21 22.82
CA ASP A 221 -44.93 -1.65 23.09
C ASP A 221 -45.16 -1.58 24.63
N PRO A 222 -45.36 -0.39 25.24
CA PRO A 222 -45.59 -0.28 26.69
C PRO A 222 -47.02 -0.60 27.10
N ALA A 223 -47.82 -1.23 26.23
CA ALA A 223 -49.24 -1.51 26.51
C ALA A 223 -49.49 -3.02 26.76
N GLY A 224 -48.93 -3.57 27.81
CA GLY A 224 -49.27 -4.85 28.39
C GLY A 224 -49.86 -4.70 29.81
N ARG A 225 -50.89 -3.88 29.96
CA ARG A 225 -51.77 -3.95 31.11
C ARG A 225 -52.83 -5.02 30.84
N LYS A 226 -52.75 -6.14 31.50
CA LYS A 226 -53.87 -6.74 32.30
C LYS A 226 -53.27 -7.78 33.20
#